data_06796a80675dcb90128a17fc77d34f92
#
_entry.id   06796a80675dcb90128a17fc77d34f92
#
_cell.length_a   1.000
_cell.length_b   1.000
_cell.length_c   1.000
_cell.angle_alpha   90.00
_cell.angle_beta   90.00
_cell.angle_gamma   90.00
#
_symmetry.space_group_name_H-M   'P 1'
#
loop_
_entity.id
_entity.type
_entity.pdbx_description
1 polymer ?
#
loop_
_entity_poly.entity_id
_entity_poly.type
_entity_poly.pdbx_seq_one_letter_code
_entity_poly.pdbx_strand_id
1 'polypeptide(L)'
;MTDQPDPQEQPGQRMVLVTGASGAGRSTAIHVLEDLGYEPIDNLPLSLVPRLLDGPPLSRPIALGIDVRNRDFSAGALIEAIDRMTREPGIELEVLYLDCEPGALVRRYNETRRRHPLSPDPGEGIAREIDLLAPIRARADIVIDTTELTVHELKAEVQRWFDQLGPARIGVSVQSFSYKRGVPRGLDIMFDCRFLRNPHWEPALRPLDGRDAAVADYVTDDPRFGDFFTKVLDLVELVLPAHLEEGKAHLTIGLGCTGGQHRSVTLTEKLAAALAQSGWQVSKRHRELERRASAGAGNR
;
A
#
# COMPACT_ATOMS: atom_id res chain seq x y z
N MET A 1 31.87 13.73 39.09
CA MET A 1 31.19 14.01 37.81
C MET A 1 30.57 12.69 37.39
N THR A 2 29.31 12.51 37.73
CA THR A 2 28.53 11.32 37.41
C THR A 2 27.92 11.55 36.01
N ASP A 3 28.40 10.75 35.09
CA ASP A 3 27.89 10.66 33.74
C ASP A 3 26.44 10.09 33.82
N GLN A 4 25.45 10.94 33.64
CA GLN A 4 24.08 10.48 33.44
C GLN A 4 23.96 10.08 31.96
N PRO A 5 23.50 8.85 31.68
CA PRO A 5 23.24 8.49 30.28
C PRO A 5 22.11 9.38 29.75
N ASP A 6 22.34 9.87 28.53
CA ASP A 6 21.39 10.59 27.70
C ASP A 6 20.02 9.90 27.73
N PRO A 7 18.88 10.64 27.79
CA PRO A 7 17.56 10.02 27.70
C PRO A 7 17.47 9.33 26.33
N GLN A 8 17.53 7.99 26.33
CA GLN A 8 17.23 7.19 25.15
C GLN A 8 15.86 7.64 24.65
N GLU A 9 15.80 8.15 23.42
CA GLU A 9 14.57 8.38 22.69
C GLU A 9 13.78 7.07 22.73
N GLN A 10 12.72 7.06 23.53
CA GLN A 10 11.80 5.94 23.54
C GLN A 10 11.19 5.86 22.13
N PRO A 11 11.23 4.70 21.46
CA PRO A 11 10.62 4.59 20.15
C PRO A 11 9.17 5.05 20.24
N GLY A 12 8.77 5.92 19.31
CA GLY A 12 7.42 6.47 19.26
C GLY A 12 6.37 5.37 19.21
N GLN A 13 5.21 5.61 19.79
CA GLN A 13 4.10 4.67 19.77
C GLN A 13 3.53 4.58 18.36
N ARG A 14 3.66 3.44 17.72
CA ARG A 14 3.11 3.21 16.38
C ARG A 14 1.58 3.10 16.42
N MET A 15 0.94 3.80 15.50
CA MET A 15 -0.51 3.80 15.34
C MET A 15 -0.85 3.72 13.84
N VAL A 16 -1.72 2.79 13.46
CA VAL A 16 -2.21 2.66 12.08
C VAL A 16 -3.70 3.00 12.04
N LEU A 17 -4.05 4.07 11.33
CA LEU A 17 -5.44 4.39 11.03
C LEU A 17 -5.86 3.68 9.74
N VAL A 18 -6.80 2.75 9.84
CA VAL A 18 -7.33 1.99 8.69
C VAL A 18 -8.69 2.54 8.29
N THR A 19 -8.79 3.03 7.05
CA THR A 19 -10.04 3.55 6.49
C THR A 19 -10.22 3.16 5.02
N GLY A 20 -11.36 3.50 4.44
CA GLY A 20 -11.71 3.17 3.06
C GLY A 20 -13.20 2.89 2.91
N ALA A 21 -13.68 2.82 1.68
CA ALA A 21 -15.09 2.61 1.40
C ALA A 21 -15.62 1.26 1.91
N SER A 22 -16.90 1.23 2.24
CA SER A 22 -17.60 0.02 2.70
C SER A 22 -17.46 -1.12 1.70
N GLY A 23 -16.89 -2.25 2.14
CA GLY A 23 -16.58 -3.39 1.26
C GLY A 23 -15.15 -3.40 0.70
N ALA A 24 -14.32 -2.39 0.96
CA ALA A 24 -12.92 -2.36 0.52
C ALA A 24 -11.99 -3.30 1.31
N GLY A 25 -12.46 -3.91 2.43
CA GLY A 25 -11.68 -4.91 3.17
C GLY A 25 -11.11 -4.43 4.51
N ARG A 26 -11.57 -3.30 5.07
CA ARG A 26 -11.09 -2.71 6.33
C ARG A 26 -11.03 -3.73 7.49
N SER A 27 -12.09 -4.49 7.72
CA SER A 27 -12.10 -5.50 8.81
C SER A 27 -11.02 -6.58 8.59
N THR A 28 -10.76 -6.97 7.35
CA THR A 28 -9.67 -7.91 7.03
C THR A 28 -8.31 -7.31 7.38
N ALA A 29 -8.07 -6.05 7.02
CA ALA A 29 -6.83 -5.36 7.34
C ALA A 29 -6.60 -5.23 8.86
N ILE A 30 -7.63 -4.86 9.61
CA ILE A 30 -7.58 -4.77 11.08
C ILE A 30 -7.23 -6.11 11.72
N HIS A 31 -7.86 -7.22 11.29
CA HIS A 31 -7.52 -8.55 11.81
C HIS A 31 -6.08 -8.96 11.49
N VAL A 32 -5.54 -8.58 10.32
CA VAL A 32 -4.11 -8.83 10.03
C VAL A 32 -3.20 -8.05 10.96
N LEU A 33 -3.52 -6.77 11.20
CA LEU A 33 -2.75 -5.96 12.14
C LEU A 33 -2.82 -6.53 13.57
N GLU A 34 -3.98 -7.06 13.99
CA GLU A 34 -4.13 -7.78 15.25
C GLU A 34 -3.22 -9.04 15.31
N ASP A 35 -3.21 -9.84 14.23
CA ASP A 35 -2.32 -11.00 14.10
C ASP A 35 -0.82 -10.61 14.16
N LEU A 36 -0.47 -9.38 13.74
CA LEU A 36 0.86 -8.78 13.82
C LEU A 36 1.16 -8.12 15.19
N GLY A 37 0.25 -8.23 16.16
CA GLY A 37 0.45 -7.76 17.54
C GLY A 37 -0.04 -6.34 17.80
N TYR A 38 -0.73 -5.69 16.85
CA TYR A 38 -1.40 -4.42 17.11
C TYR A 38 -2.64 -4.63 17.98
N GLU A 39 -2.95 -3.65 18.83
CA GLU A 39 -4.22 -3.62 19.57
C GLU A 39 -5.32 -3.03 18.65
N PRO A 40 -6.34 -3.82 18.27
CA PRO A 40 -7.37 -3.34 17.35
C PRO A 40 -8.42 -2.52 18.10
N ILE A 41 -8.68 -1.29 17.63
CA ILE A 41 -9.79 -0.45 18.09
C ILE A 41 -10.66 -0.14 16.86
N ASP A 42 -11.74 -0.87 16.67
CA ASP A 42 -12.62 -0.66 15.53
C ASP A 42 -13.78 0.27 15.89
N ASN A 43 -14.03 1.24 15.01
CA ASN A 43 -15.13 2.19 15.08
C ASN A 43 -15.15 3.09 16.35
N LEU A 44 -13.97 3.52 16.81
CA LEU A 44 -13.87 4.50 17.89
C LEU A 44 -14.53 5.82 17.46
N PRO A 45 -15.47 6.39 18.24
CA PRO A 45 -15.98 7.73 17.98
C PRO A 45 -14.85 8.77 17.91
N LEU A 46 -14.85 9.61 16.86
CA LEU A 46 -13.78 10.60 16.64
C LEU A 46 -13.60 11.54 17.83
N SER A 47 -14.71 11.86 18.53
CA SER A 47 -14.68 12.66 19.78
C SER A 47 -13.92 12.01 20.94
N LEU A 48 -13.61 10.71 20.87
CA LEU A 48 -12.85 9.98 21.88
C LEU A 48 -11.35 9.84 21.54
N VAL A 49 -10.94 10.16 20.31
CA VAL A 49 -9.52 10.16 19.93
C VAL A 49 -8.64 10.96 20.88
N PRO A 50 -9.01 12.19 21.32
CA PRO A 50 -8.21 12.92 22.31
C PRO A 50 -7.96 12.15 23.60
N ARG A 51 -8.97 11.43 24.11
CA ARG A 51 -8.85 10.65 25.35
C ARG A 51 -7.98 9.41 25.18
N LEU A 52 -7.92 8.85 23.97
CA LEU A 52 -7.00 7.76 23.66
C LEU A 52 -5.56 8.25 23.73
N LEU A 53 -5.29 9.47 23.23
CA LEU A 53 -3.96 10.07 23.21
C LEU A 53 -3.51 10.55 24.59
N ASP A 54 -4.42 11.11 25.37
CA ASP A 54 -4.16 11.62 26.74
C ASP A 54 -4.05 10.47 27.77
N GLY A 55 -4.23 9.21 27.35
CA GLY A 55 -4.19 8.04 28.22
C GLY A 55 -2.76 7.64 28.64
N PRO A 56 -2.61 6.60 29.49
CA PRO A 56 -1.29 6.04 29.80
C PRO A 56 -0.63 5.48 28.54
N PRO A 57 0.72 5.48 28.47
CA PRO A 57 1.45 4.92 27.35
C PRO A 57 0.98 3.49 27.06
N LEU A 58 0.63 3.22 25.82
CA LEU A 58 0.14 1.92 25.41
C LEU A 58 1.32 0.96 25.21
N SER A 59 1.17 -0.26 25.67
CA SER A 59 2.23 -1.29 25.60
C SER A 59 2.38 -1.94 24.23
N ARG A 60 1.45 -1.66 23.29
CA ARG A 60 1.40 -2.25 21.95
C ARG A 60 1.06 -1.18 20.92
N PRO A 61 1.48 -1.36 19.65
CA PRO A 61 1.01 -0.53 18.57
C PRO A 61 -0.52 -0.66 18.40
N ILE A 62 -1.19 0.39 17.92
CA ILE A 62 -2.65 0.42 17.76
C ILE A 62 -3.04 0.33 16.30
N ALA A 63 -4.09 -0.46 15.99
CA ALA A 63 -4.80 -0.45 14.72
C ALA A 63 -6.19 0.19 14.90
N LEU A 64 -6.35 1.43 14.46
CA LEU A 64 -7.57 2.19 14.61
C LEU A 64 -8.43 2.13 13.34
N GLY A 65 -9.58 1.46 13.39
CA GLY A 65 -10.51 1.39 12.26
C GLY A 65 -11.58 2.49 12.33
N ILE A 66 -11.68 3.32 11.29
CA ILE A 66 -12.70 4.37 11.20
C ILE A 66 -13.39 4.32 9.84
N ASP A 67 -14.72 4.36 9.81
CA ASP A 67 -15.53 4.45 8.61
C ASP A 67 -16.74 5.40 8.78
N VAL A 68 -17.48 5.58 7.70
CA VAL A 68 -18.66 6.47 7.67
C VAL A 68 -19.81 6.05 8.61
N ARG A 69 -19.75 4.85 9.22
CA ARG A 69 -20.73 4.38 10.21
C ARG A 69 -20.45 4.95 11.59
N ASN A 70 -19.29 5.54 11.78
CA ASN A 70 -18.95 6.20 13.04
C ASN A 70 -19.97 7.32 13.29
N ARG A 71 -20.51 7.38 14.53
CA ARG A 71 -21.56 8.33 14.90
C ARG A 71 -21.18 9.78 14.64
N ASP A 72 -19.92 10.12 14.85
CA ASP A 72 -19.40 11.49 14.75
C ASP A 72 -18.65 11.71 13.44
N PHE A 73 -18.84 10.84 12.44
CA PHE A 73 -18.07 10.87 11.20
C PHE A 73 -18.40 12.11 10.35
N SER A 74 -17.36 12.86 10.03
CA SER A 74 -17.29 13.76 8.89
C SER A 74 -15.86 13.72 8.34
N ALA A 75 -15.68 14.00 7.05
CA ALA A 75 -14.35 14.06 6.46
C ALA A 75 -13.46 15.09 7.19
N GLY A 76 -14.01 16.26 7.53
CA GLY A 76 -13.31 17.29 8.30
C GLY A 76 -12.87 16.80 9.68
N ALA A 77 -13.78 16.18 10.45
CA ALA A 77 -13.44 15.66 11.77
C ALA A 77 -12.38 14.56 11.74
N LEU A 78 -12.40 13.69 10.72
CA LEU A 78 -11.37 12.66 10.56
C LEU A 78 -10.03 13.28 10.17
N ILE A 79 -10.01 14.28 9.30
CA ILE A 79 -8.79 15.02 8.94
C ILE A 79 -8.21 15.74 10.18
N GLU A 80 -9.03 16.40 10.98
CA GLU A 80 -8.60 17.04 12.22
C GLU A 80 -8.00 16.02 13.21
N ALA A 81 -8.61 14.83 13.30
CA ALA A 81 -8.09 13.74 14.14
C ALA A 81 -6.74 13.23 13.63
N ILE A 82 -6.57 13.05 12.32
CA ILE A 82 -5.29 12.68 11.67
C ILE A 82 -4.24 13.76 11.98
N ASP A 83 -4.54 15.01 11.69
CA ASP A 83 -3.62 16.14 11.92
C ASP A 83 -3.21 16.26 13.39
N ARG A 84 -4.11 15.96 14.32
CA ARG A 84 -3.82 15.95 15.75
C ARG A 84 -2.88 14.80 16.13
N MET A 85 -3.20 13.56 15.70
CA MET A 85 -2.38 12.38 15.97
C MET A 85 -0.97 12.53 15.39
N THR A 86 -0.83 13.08 14.19
CA THR A 86 0.47 13.32 13.54
C THR A 86 1.33 14.34 14.28
N ARG A 87 0.71 15.31 14.97
CA ARG A 87 1.45 16.35 15.75
C ARG A 87 1.75 15.91 17.18
N GLU A 88 1.15 14.81 17.65
CA GLU A 88 1.33 14.37 19.03
C GLU A 88 2.75 13.81 19.23
N PRO A 89 3.56 14.41 20.15
CA PRO A 89 4.89 13.92 20.43
C PRO A 89 4.88 12.45 20.89
N GLY A 90 5.72 11.64 20.29
CA GLY A 90 5.81 10.22 20.65
C GLY A 90 4.78 9.31 19.97
N ILE A 91 4.00 9.82 19.01
CA ILE A 91 3.12 9.02 18.15
C ILE A 91 3.67 8.98 16.72
N GLU A 92 3.79 7.77 16.17
CA GLU A 92 4.09 7.50 14.76
C GLU A 92 2.80 7.01 14.08
N LEU A 93 2.04 7.95 13.47
CA LEU A 93 0.80 7.63 12.77
C LEU A 93 1.06 7.26 11.31
N GLU A 94 0.47 6.15 10.87
CA GLU A 94 0.37 5.75 9.47
C GLU A 94 -1.10 5.64 9.06
N VAL A 95 -1.49 6.26 7.97
CA VAL A 95 -2.86 6.21 7.44
C VAL A 95 -2.93 5.20 6.29
N LEU A 96 -3.55 4.06 6.53
CA LEU A 96 -3.83 3.03 5.53
C LEU A 96 -5.21 3.26 4.91
N TYR A 97 -5.25 3.57 3.62
CA TYR A 97 -6.47 3.69 2.85
C TYR A 97 -6.68 2.48 1.93
N LEU A 98 -7.82 1.79 2.12
CA LEU A 98 -8.21 0.70 1.24
C LEU A 98 -9.08 1.25 0.10
N ASP A 99 -8.49 1.32 -1.08
CA ASP A 99 -9.17 1.78 -2.30
C ASP A 99 -9.80 0.61 -3.06
N CYS A 100 -10.89 0.87 -3.74
CA CYS A 100 -11.56 -0.13 -4.57
C CYS A 100 -12.42 0.53 -5.62
N GLU A 101 -12.52 -0.06 -6.82
CA GLU A 101 -13.43 0.44 -7.86
C GLU A 101 -14.89 0.33 -7.44
N PRO A 102 -15.73 1.34 -7.77
CA PRO A 102 -17.16 1.37 -7.40
C PRO A 102 -17.90 0.11 -7.83
N GLY A 103 -17.65 -0.39 -9.05
CA GLY A 103 -18.29 -1.60 -9.56
C GLY A 103 -17.94 -2.85 -8.75
N ALA A 104 -16.71 -2.97 -8.25
CA ALA A 104 -16.31 -4.09 -7.39
C ALA A 104 -16.96 -3.97 -5.99
N LEU A 105 -17.02 -2.75 -5.44
CA LEU A 105 -17.70 -2.50 -4.15
C LEU A 105 -19.19 -2.84 -4.21
N VAL A 106 -19.90 -2.44 -5.27
CA VAL A 106 -21.33 -2.77 -5.45
C VAL A 106 -21.52 -4.28 -5.49
N ARG A 107 -20.68 -5.03 -6.22
CA ARG A 107 -20.77 -6.50 -6.26
C ARG A 107 -20.59 -7.12 -4.86
N ARG A 108 -19.53 -6.73 -4.16
CA ARG A 108 -19.21 -7.21 -2.80
C ARG A 108 -20.30 -6.85 -1.79
N TYR A 109 -20.89 -5.67 -1.94
CA TYR A 109 -21.93 -5.19 -1.06
C TYR A 109 -23.23 -5.99 -1.23
N ASN A 110 -23.62 -6.29 -2.47
CA ASN A 110 -24.79 -7.11 -2.79
C ASN A 110 -24.69 -8.54 -2.23
N GLU A 111 -23.47 -9.09 -2.15
CA GLU A 111 -23.22 -10.40 -1.53
C GLU A 111 -23.49 -10.40 -0.01
N THR A 112 -23.28 -9.27 0.66
CA THR A 112 -23.43 -9.17 2.13
C THR A 112 -24.84 -8.90 2.61
N ARG A 113 -25.80 -8.54 1.74
CA ARG A 113 -27.19 -8.18 2.05
C ARG A 113 -27.35 -7.09 3.13
N ARG A 114 -26.35 -6.28 3.36
CA ARG A 114 -26.40 -5.17 4.35
C ARG A 114 -26.94 -3.90 3.67
N ARG A 115 -27.62 -3.05 4.43
CA ARG A 115 -28.02 -1.71 3.95
C ARG A 115 -26.83 -0.77 4.02
N HIS A 116 -26.64 0.05 2.97
CA HIS A 116 -25.59 1.07 2.99
C HIS A 116 -25.96 2.20 3.95
N PRO A 117 -24.98 2.71 4.75
CA PRO A 117 -25.28 3.75 5.75
C PRO A 117 -25.73 5.09 5.12
N LEU A 118 -25.27 5.41 3.90
CA LEU A 118 -25.52 6.71 3.25
C LEU A 118 -26.69 6.70 2.25
N SER A 119 -27.18 5.53 1.80
CA SER A 119 -28.33 5.43 0.89
C SER A 119 -28.96 4.04 0.94
N PRO A 120 -30.27 3.92 0.74
CA PRO A 120 -30.92 2.63 0.50
C PRO A 120 -30.44 1.93 -0.78
N ASP A 121 -30.03 2.69 -1.80
CA ASP A 121 -29.39 2.18 -3.01
C ASP A 121 -27.89 2.01 -2.77
N PRO A 122 -27.32 0.78 -2.89
CA PRO A 122 -25.91 0.55 -2.65
C PRO A 122 -24.99 1.30 -3.60
N GLY A 123 -25.38 1.44 -4.86
CA GLY A 123 -24.57 2.15 -5.87
C GLY A 123 -24.43 3.64 -5.55
N GLU A 124 -25.55 4.29 -5.24
CA GLU A 124 -25.57 5.69 -4.81
C GLU A 124 -24.83 5.89 -3.48
N GLY A 125 -25.03 4.97 -2.52
CA GLY A 125 -24.36 5.02 -1.22
C GLY A 125 -22.86 4.93 -1.34
N ILE A 126 -22.36 4.00 -2.15
CA ILE A 126 -20.91 3.82 -2.42
C ILE A 126 -20.33 5.04 -3.13
N ALA A 127 -21.01 5.59 -4.13
CA ALA A 127 -20.55 6.79 -4.82
C ALA A 127 -20.37 7.96 -3.84
N ARG A 128 -21.39 8.23 -3.01
CA ARG A 128 -21.32 9.27 -1.97
C ARG A 128 -20.21 9.01 -0.95
N GLU A 129 -19.98 7.75 -0.58
CA GLU A 129 -18.93 7.38 0.38
C GLU A 129 -17.55 7.63 -0.20
N ILE A 130 -17.31 7.29 -1.47
CA ILE A 130 -16.05 7.54 -2.16
C ILE A 130 -15.76 9.05 -2.25
N ASP A 131 -16.77 9.86 -2.63
CA ASP A 131 -16.62 11.31 -2.69
C ASP A 131 -16.31 11.90 -1.31
N LEU A 132 -16.98 11.42 -0.26
CA LEU A 132 -16.76 11.84 1.11
C LEU A 132 -15.36 11.50 1.62
N LEU A 133 -14.82 10.36 1.21
CA LEU A 133 -13.50 9.87 1.63
C LEU A 133 -12.35 10.36 0.74
N ALA A 134 -12.63 11.01 -0.39
CA ALA A 134 -11.59 11.49 -1.31
C ALA A 134 -10.52 12.39 -0.65
N PRO A 135 -10.86 13.35 0.24
CA PRO A 135 -9.85 14.16 0.92
C PRO A 135 -8.96 13.36 1.88
N ILE A 136 -9.48 12.27 2.46
CA ILE A 136 -8.73 11.39 3.36
C ILE A 136 -7.80 10.50 2.55
N ARG A 137 -8.29 9.97 1.41
CA ARG A 137 -7.47 9.22 0.46
C ARG A 137 -6.23 10.01 0.00
N ALA A 138 -6.38 11.32 -0.22
CA ALA A 138 -5.28 12.19 -0.63
C ALA A 138 -4.21 12.40 0.47
N ARG A 139 -4.51 12.07 1.73
CA ARG A 139 -3.61 12.17 2.88
C ARG A 139 -3.12 10.83 3.39
N ALA A 140 -3.52 9.73 2.73
CA ALA A 140 -3.11 8.40 3.14
C ALA A 140 -1.62 8.18 2.83
N ASP A 141 -0.89 7.63 3.79
CA ASP A 141 0.50 7.21 3.63
C ASP A 141 0.58 5.96 2.77
N ILE A 142 -0.37 5.04 2.95
CA ILE A 142 -0.46 3.78 2.22
C ILE A 142 -1.83 3.69 1.55
N VAL A 143 -1.85 3.44 0.23
CA VAL A 143 -3.08 3.15 -0.51
C VAL A 143 -2.99 1.75 -1.12
N ILE A 144 -3.86 0.84 -0.65
CA ILE A 144 -3.98 -0.51 -1.21
C ILE A 144 -5.21 -0.59 -2.11
N ASP A 145 -5.01 -0.78 -3.42
CA ASP A 145 -6.10 -1.06 -4.35
C ASP A 145 -6.55 -2.53 -4.20
N THR A 146 -7.73 -2.72 -3.63
CA THR A 146 -8.31 -4.03 -3.35
C THR A 146 -9.25 -4.53 -4.44
N THR A 147 -9.42 -3.81 -5.55
CA THR A 147 -10.40 -4.09 -6.62
C THR A 147 -10.37 -5.54 -7.08
N GLU A 148 -9.19 -6.05 -7.33
CA GLU A 148 -8.95 -7.39 -7.87
C GLU A 148 -8.40 -8.38 -6.81
N LEU A 149 -8.28 -7.95 -5.54
CA LEU A 149 -7.73 -8.79 -4.48
C LEU A 149 -8.79 -9.72 -3.90
N THR A 150 -8.43 -10.98 -3.72
CA THR A 150 -9.10 -11.90 -2.81
C THR A 150 -8.80 -11.51 -1.36
N VAL A 151 -9.56 -12.04 -0.42
CA VAL A 151 -9.31 -11.84 1.02
C VAL A 151 -7.90 -12.30 1.41
N HIS A 152 -7.42 -13.40 0.81
CA HIS A 152 -6.09 -13.94 1.09
C HIS A 152 -4.98 -13.02 0.57
N GLU A 153 -5.13 -12.49 -0.64
CA GLU A 153 -4.17 -11.56 -1.23
C GLU A 153 -4.15 -10.22 -0.48
N LEU A 154 -5.31 -9.72 -0.03
CA LEU A 154 -5.37 -8.54 0.83
C LEU A 154 -4.62 -8.78 2.15
N LYS A 155 -4.81 -9.94 2.79
CA LYS A 155 -4.07 -10.31 4.02
C LYS A 155 -2.56 -10.28 3.78
N ALA A 156 -2.10 -10.93 2.71
CA ALA A 156 -0.67 -10.95 2.37
C ALA A 156 -0.13 -9.55 2.05
N GLU A 157 -0.94 -8.69 1.43
CA GLU A 157 -0.55 -7.31 1.13
C GLU A 157 -0.40 -6.47 2.40
N VAL A 158 -1.39 -6.48 3.30
CA VAL A 158 -1.32 -5.78 4.59
C VAL A 158 -0.15 -6.31 5.43
N GLN A 159 0.01 -7.63 5.50
CA GLN A 159 1.13 -8.25 6.22
C GLN A 159 2.48 -7.77 5.68
N ARG A 160 2.63 -7.68 4.36
CA ARG A 160 3.87 -7.21 3.72
C ARG A 160 4.22 -5.77 4.11
N TRP A 161 3.22 -4.91 4.32
CA TRP A 161 3.42 -3.52 4.74
C TRP A 161 3.78 -3.38 6.22
N PHE A 162 3.21 -4.21 7.09
CA PHE A 162 3.25 -4.02 8.55
C PHE A 162 4.02 -5.09 9.33
N ASP A 163 4.48 -6.19 8.71
CA ASP A 163 5.24 -7.29 9.35
C ASP A 163 6.65 -6.88 9.82
N GLN A 164 6.94 -5.59 9.83
CA GLN A 164 8.30 -5.11 10.05
C GLN A 164 8.38 -4.26 11.33
N LEU A 165 8.65 -4.94 12.45
CA LEU A 165 8.98 -4.32 13.75
C LEU A 165 10.45 -3.81 13.73
N GLY A 166 10.74 -2.73 13.00
CA GLY A 166 12.04 -2.05 12.95
C GLY A 166 11.90 -0.54 13.14
N PRO A 167 13.01 0.19 13.46
CA PRO A 167 12.98 1.65 13.59
C PRO A 167 12.49 2.31 12.30
N ALA A 168 11.84 3.47 12.42
CA ALA A 168 11.23 4.23 11.35
C ALA A 168 12.12 4.30 10.09
N ARG A 169 11.79 3.48 9.10
CA ARG A 169 12.43 3.47 7.78
C ARG A 169 11.32 3.52 6.75
N ILE A 170 11.51 4.34 5.72
CA ILE A 170 10.56 4.37 4.61
C ILE A 170 10.49 2.99 3.95
N GLY A 171 9.30 2.38 3.93
CA GLY A 171 9.03 1.15 3.20
C GLY A 171 8.90 1.43 1.72
N VAL A 172 9.71 0.79 0.88
CA VAL A 172 9.63 0.95 -0.58
C VAL A 172 8.92 -0.25 -1.19
N SER A 173 7.78 -0.02 -1.86
CA SER A 173 7.10 -1.07 -2.62
C SER A 173 7.38 -0.91 -4.11
N VAL A 174 7.99 -1.91 -4.74
CA VAL A 174 8.24 -1.92 -6.19
C VAL A 174 7.32 -2.93 -6.85
N GLN A 175 6.42 -2.48 -7.75
CA GLN A 175 5.45 -3.37 -8.36
C GLN A 175 5.45 -3.33 -9.89
N SER A 176 5.35 -4.50 -10.52
CA SER A 176 5.12 -4.62 -11.96
C SER A 176 3.64 -4.66 -12.28
N PHE A 177 3.22 -4.00 -13.37
CA PHE A 177 1.84 -3.98 -13.82
C PHE A 177 1.69 -4.02 -15.34
N SER A 178 0.46 -4.28 -15.79
CA SER A 178 0.07 -4.34 -17.20
C SER A 178 -0.73 -3.11 -17.63
N TYR A 179 -0.26 -2.36 -18.63
CA TYR A 179 -1.06 -1.28 -19.23
C TYR A 179 -2.37 -1.76 -19.88
N LYS A 180 -2.45 -3.04 -20.29
CA LYS A 180 -3.71 -3.62 -20.79
C LYS A 180 -4.80 -3.69 -19.72
N ARG A 181 -4.41 -3.69 -18.44
CA ARG A 181 -5.32 -3.72 -17.29
C ARG A 181 -5.54 -2.36 -16.65
N GLY A 182 -4.83 -1.34 -17.12
CA GLY A 182 -4.81 -0.02 -16.53
C GLY A 182 -3.66 0.19 -15.54
N VAL A 183 -3.50 1.44 -15.15
CA VAL A 183 -2.51 1.85 -14.15
C VAL A 183 -3.06 1.56 -12.76
N PRO A 184 -2.30 0.88 -11.89
CA PRO A 184 -2.71 0.66 -10.50
C PRO A 184 -2.92 2.00 -9.77
N ARG A 185 -3.88 2.00 -8.86
CA ARG A 185 -4.05 3.12 -7.92
C ARG A 185 -2.99 3.05 -6.83
N GLY A 186 -2.68 4.21 -6.24
CA GLY A 186 -1.73 4.29 -5.13
C GLY A 186 -0.26 4.14 -5.52
N LEU A 187 0.11 4.43 -6.78
CA LEU A 187 1.50 4.61 -7.18
C LEU A 187 1.94 6.06 -6.92
N ASP A 188 3.07 6.24 -6.25
CA ASP A 188 3.71 7.55 -6.09
C ASP A 188 4.55 7.87 -7.32
N ILE A 189 5.28 6.88 -7.85
CA ILE A 189 6.14 7.02 -9.04
C ILE A 189 5.81 5.90 -10.03
N MET A 190 5.81 6.23 -11.33
CA MET A 190 5.54 5.26 -12.38
C MET A 190 6.51 5.39 -13.54
N PHE A 191 7.03 4.26 -14.02
CA PHE A 191 7.91 4.19 -15.18
C PHE A 191 7.33 3.26 -16.27
N ASP A 192 7.38 3.74 -17.51
CA ASP A 192 6.97 2.96 -18.68
C ASP A 192 8.16 2.18 -19.26
N CYS A 193 8.07 0.85 -19.27
CA CYS A 193 9.10 -0.04 -19.78
C CYS A 193 8.81 -0.55 -21.21
N ARG A 194 7.79 -0.02 -21.91
CA ARG A 194 7.36 -0.56 -23.22
C ARG A 194 8.35 -0.31 -24.33
N PHE A 195 9.24 0.66 -24.21
CA PHE A 195 10.27 0.99 -25.21
C PHE A 195 11.43 -0.02 -25.25
N LEU A 196 11.60 -0.84 -24.22
CA LEU A 196 12.62 -1.89 -24.18
C LEU A 196 12.23 -3.06 -25.08
N ARG A 197 13.25 -3.88 -25.47
CA ARG A 197 13.05 -5.11 -26.24
C ARG A 197 11.93 -5.97 -25.67
N ASN A 198 11.08 -6.49 -26.54
CA ASN A 198 9.90 -7.23 -26.13
C ASN A 198 10.09 -8.74 -26.25
N PRO A 199 10.30 -9.48 -25.17
CA PRO A 199 10.50 -10.93 -25.19
C PRO A 199 9.30 -11.71 -25.79
N HIS A 200 8.12 -11.08 -25.86
CA HIS A 200 6.93 -11.71 -26.43
C HIS A 200 7.10 -12.13 -27.92
N TRP A 201 7.98 -11.44 -28.65
CA TRP A 201 8.24 -11.75 -30.06
C TRP A 201 9.17 -12.93 -30.23
N GLU A 202 9.91 -13.35 -29.20
CA GLU A 202 10.75 -14.53 -29.19
C GLU A 202 9.95 -15.75 -28.75
N PRO A 203 9.72 -16.76 -29.62
CA PRO A 203 8.88 -17.92 -29.28
C PRO A 203 9.34 -18.66 -28.03
N ALA A 204 10.66 -18.76 -27.80
CA ALA A 204 11.25 -19.43 -26.65
C ALA A 204 11.05 -18.65 -25.32
N LEU A 205 10.93 -17.32 -25.38
CA LEU A 205 10.80 -16.47 -24.20
C LEU A 205 9.34 -16.14 -23.88
N ARG A 206 8.44 -16.26 -24.85
CA ARG A 206 7.01 -15.91 -24.70
C ARG A 206 6.31 -16.57 -23.51
N PRO A 207 6.49 -17.90 -23.23
CA PRO A 207 5.84 -18.56 -22.11
C PRO A 207 6.45 -18.25 -20.75
N LEU A 208 7.70 -17.75 -20.72
CA LEU A 208 8.46 -17.42 -19.51
C LEU A 208 8.02 -16.07 -18.96
N ASP A 209 8.57 -15.69 -17.80
CA ASP A 209 8.35 -14.37 -17.21
C ASP A 209 9.68 -13.63 -16.90
N GLY A 210 9.60 -12.40 -16.46
CA GLY A 210 10.79 -11.56 -16.23
C GLY A 210 11.68 -11.98 -15.07
N ARG A 211 11.33 -13.01 -14.31
CA ARG A 211 12.17 -13.65 -13.29
C ARG A 211 13.08 -14.71 -13.88
N ASP A 212 12.75 -15.23 -15.07
CA ASP A 212 13.59 -16.19 -15.78
C ASP A 212 14.84 -15.49 -16.32
N ALA A 213 16.01 -16.07 -16.09
CA ALA A 213 17.30 -15.50 -16.49
C ALA A 213 17.35 -15.18 -18.00
N ALA A 214 16.86 -16.08 -18.86
CA ALA A 214 16.85 -15.85 -20.30
C ALA A 214 16.01 -14.64 -20.72
N VAL A 215 14.90 -14.37 -20.02
CA VAL A 215 14.07 -13.17 -20.25
C VAL A 215 14.75 -11.94 -19.71
N ALA A 216 15.33 -12.03 -18.51
CA ALA A 216 16.05 -10.94 -17.90
C ALA A 216 17.24 -10.49 -18.76
N ASP A 217 18.04 -11.44 -19.24
CA ASP A 217 19.18 -11.19 -20.13
C ASP A 217 18.75 -10.52 -21.44
N TYR A 218 17.69 -11.04 -22.09
CA TYR A 218 17.14 -10.45 -23.31
C TYR A 218 16.68 -9.01 -23.13
N VAL A 219 16.03 -8.67 -21.99
CA VAL A 219 15.58 -7.32 -21.69
C VAL A 219 16.76 -6.41 -21.36
N THR A 220 17.74 -6.88 -20.60
CA THR A 220 18.92 -6.10 -20.22
C THR A 220 19.91 -5.88 -21.36
N ASP A 221 19.87 -6.71 -22.37
CA ASP A 221 20.63 -6.56 -23.62
C ASP A 221 20.12 -5.41 -24.53
N ASP A 222 18.98 -4.78 -24.18
CA ASP A 222 18.57 -3.56 -24.88
C ASP A 222 19.59 -2.44 -24.61
N PRO A 223 20.15 -1.80 -25.66
CA PRO A 223 21.18 -0.77 -25.49
C PRO A 223 20.74 0.42 -24.64
N ARG A 224 19.44 0.62 -24.47
CA ARG A 224 18.87 1.69 -23.66
C ARG A 224 18.68 1.28 -22.19
N PHE A 225 18.78 -0.03 -21.88
CA PHE A 225 18.44 -0.54 -20.56
C PHE A 225 19.36 0.04 -19.47
N GLY A 226 20.68 0.00 -19.67
CA GLY A 226 21.67 0.44 -18.68
C GLY A 226 21.46 1.89 -18.27
N ASP A 227 21.38 2.78 -19.24
CA ASP A 227 21.17 4.21 -18.99
C ASP A 227 19.81 4.49 -18.33
N PHE A 228 18.78 3.81 -18.78
CA PHE A 228 17.44 3.97 -18.20
C PHE A 228 17.41 3.48 -16.76
N PHE A 229 17.93 2.29 -16.49
CA PHE A 229 17.94 1.70 -15.16
C PHE A 229 18.73 2.55 -14.16
N THR A 230 19.91 3.02 -14.55
CA THR A 230 20.73 3.91 -13.71
C THR A 230 19.98 5.19 -13.36
N LYS A 231 19.37 5.86 -14.35
CA LYS A 231 18.61 7.10 -14.11
C LYS A 231 17.37 6.88 -13.23
N VAL A 232 16.71 5.74 -13.37
CA VAL A 232 15.57 5.38 -12.51
C VAL A 232 16.04 5.14 -11.07
N LEU A 233 17.14 4.40 -10.90
CA LEU A 233 17.69 4.14 -9.57
C LEU A 233 18.16 5.44 -8.91
N ASP A 234 18.95 6.25 -9.61
CA ASP A 234 19.45 7.54 -9.12
C ASP A 234 18.31 8.48 -8.72
N LEU A 235 17.24 8.54 -9.52
CA LEU A 235 16.06 9.35 -9.20
C LEU A 235 15.35 8.86 -7.94
N VAL A 236 15.17 7.55 -7.82
CA VAL A 236 14.51 6.95 -6.63
C VAL A 236 15.36 7.19 -5.38
N GLU A 237 16.67 6.96 -5.46
CA GLU A 237 17.60 7.20 -4.33
C GLU A 237 17.68 8.68 -3.94
N LEU A 238 17.50 9.59 -4.89
CA LEU A 238 17.45 11.03 -4.63
C LEU A 238 16.19 11.44 -3.86
N VAL A 239 15.03 10.87 -4.21
CA VAL A 239 13.75 11.29 -3.60
C VAL A 239 13.42 10.58 -2.29
N LEU A 240 13.95 9.37 -2.05
CA LEU A 240 13.68 8.59 -0.84
C LEU A 240 14.05 9.33 0.46
N PRO A 241 15.25 9.93 0.61
CA PRO A 241 15.59 10.71 1.80
C PRO A 241 14.66 11.91 2.00
N ALA A 242 14.31 12.63 0.92
CA ALA A 242 13.42 13.79 1.00
C ALA A 242 12.01 13.38 1.46
N HIS A 243 11.48 12.25 0.99
CA HIS A 243 10.20 11.73 1.46
C HIS A 243 10.24 11.29 2.92
N LEU A 244 11.38 10.74 3.37
CA LEU A 244 11.57 10.40 4.78
C LEU A 244 11.58 11.67 5.66
N GLU A 245 12.26 12.73 5.22
CA GLU A 245 12.29 14.04 5.90
C GLU A 245 10.89 14.69 5.96
N GLU A 246 10.05 14.48 4.95
CA GLU A 246 8.64 14.90 4.94
C GLU A 246 7.72 14.04 5.82
N GLY A 247 8.24 12.99 6.46
CA GLY A 247 7.48 12.09 7.32
C GLY A 247 6.68 11.03 6.56
N LYS A 248 6.97 10.78 5.27
CA LYS A 248 6.35 9.65 4.56
C LYS A 248 6.94 8.33 5.05
N ALA A 249 6.05 7.43 5.47
CA ALA A 249 6.42 6.09 5.90
C ALA A 249 6.62 5.12 4.72
N HIS A 250 6.03 5.41 3.54
CA HIS A 250 6.01 4.48 2.40
C HIS A 250 6.12 5.20 1.06
N LEU A 251 6.79 4.52 0.08
CA LEU A 251 6.86 4.94 -1.31
C LEU A 251 6.53 3.76 -2.23
N THR A 252 5.57 3.92 -3.12
CA THR A 252 5.15 2.88 -4.07
C THR A 252 5.57 3.23 -5.49
N ILE A 253 6.41 2.37 -6.08
CA ILE A 253 6.96 2.53 -7.43
C ILE A 253 6.33 1.49 -8.36
N GLY A 254 5.71 1.96 -9.45
CA GLY A 254 5.13 1.12 -10.49
C GLY A 254 5.99 1.04 -11.74
N LEU A 255 6.26 -0.17 -12.22
CA LEU A 255 6.94 -0.44 -13.48
C LEU A 255 5.95 -1.08 -14.45
N GLY A 256 5.62 -0.41 -15.56
CA GLY A 256 4.58 -0.83 -16.49
C GLY A 256 5.11 -1.37 -17.81
N CYS A 257 4.58 -2.51 -18.28
CA CYS A 257 4.73 -2.92 -19.67
C CYS A 257 3.38 -3.38 -20.25
N THR A 258 3.33 -3.72 -21.53
CA THR A 258 2.05 -4.05 -22.20
C THR A 258 1.28 -5.15 -21.49
N GLY A 259 1.94 -6.27 -21.17
CA GLY A 259 1.33 -7.47 -20.58
C GLY A 259 1.69 -7.72 -19.12
N GLY A 260 2.55 -6.91 -18.48
CA GLY A 260 2.94 -7.08 -17.08
C GLY A 260 3.69 -8.38 -16.75
N GLN A 261 4.26 -9.07 -17.76
CA GLN A 261 4.87 -10.39 -17.60
C GLN A 261 6.39 -10.41 -17.73
N HIS A 262 6.96 -9.63 -18.65
CA HIS A 262 8.39 -9.70 -19.00
C HIS A 262 9.15 -8.45 -18.54
N ARG A 263 9.18 -7.39 -19.35
CA ARG A 263 9.98 -6.17 -19.15
C ARG A 263 9.77 -5.52 -17.78
N SER A 264 8.52 -5.28 -17.40
CA SER A 264 8.20 -4.69 -16.09
C SER A 264 8.61 -5.58 -14.92
N VAL A 265 8.45 -6.90 -15.05
CA VAL A 265 8.89 -7.86 -14.03
C VAL A 265 10.40 -7.85 -13.88
N THR A 266 11.16 -7.93 -14.99
CA THR A 266 12.64 -7.84 -14.97
C THR A 266 13.13 -6.56 -14.29
N LEU A 267 12.55 -5.40 -14.63
CA LEU A 267 12.95 -4.15 -14.01
C LEU A 267 12.57 -4.09 -12.53
N THR A 268 11.39 -4.59 -12.16
CA THR A 268 10.96 -4.67 -10.76
C THR A 268 11.93 -5.51 -9.93
N GLU A 269 12.34 -6.69 -10.42
CA GLU A 269 13.32 -7.54 -9.74
C GLU A 269 14.65 -6.82 -9.54
N LYS A 270 15.17 -6.17 -10.59
CA LYS A 270 16.46 -5.47 -10.54
C LYS A 270 16.40 -4.22 -9.66
N LEU A 271 15.35 -3.40 -9.76
CA LEU A 271 15.22 -2.20 -8.95
C LEU A 271 15.06 -2.54 -7.46
N ALA A 272 14.22 -3.51 -7.15
CA ALA A 272 14.05 -3.97 -5.77
C ALA A 272 15.36 -4.51 -5.18
N ALA A 273 16.13 -5.28 -5.95
CA ALA A 273 17.42 -5.79 -5.52
C ALA A 273 18.46 -4.67 -5.30
N ALA A 274 18.53 -3.68 -6.21
CA ALA A 274 19.47 -2.56 -6.09
C ALA A 274 19.14 -1.70 -4.85
N LEU A 275 17.86 -1.32 -4.67
CA LEU A 275 17.43 -0.54 -3.51
C LEU A 275 17.67 -1.28 -2.18
N ALA A 276 17.44 -2.61 -2.15
CA ALA A 276 17.76 -3.42 -0.98
C ALA A 276 19.26 -3.45 -0.68
N GLN A 277 20.12 -3.50 -1.72
CA GLN A 277 21.58 -3.41 -1.56
C GLN A 277 22.02 -2.04 -1.05
N SER A 278 21.33 -0.98 -1.40
CA SER A 278 21.53 0.38 -0.83
C SER A 278 21.00 0.54 0.60
N GLY A 279 20.46 -0.54 1.20
CA GLY A 279 20.01 -0.56 2.60
C GLY A 279 18.55 -0.12 2.81
N TRP A 280 17.81 0.12 1.74
CA TRP A 280 16.38 0.42 1.85
C TRP A 280 15.57 -0.85 2.14
N GLN A 281 14.45 -0.66 2.85
CA GLN A 281 13.51 -1.72 3.12
C GLN A 281 12.57 -1.87 1.93
N VAL A 282 12.69 -2.97 1.17
CA VAL A 282 12.02 -3.10 -0.12
C VAL A 282 11.09 -4.31 -0.14
N SER A 283 9.84 -4.08 -0.47
CA SER A 283 8.88 -5.11 -0.89
C SER A 283 8.71 -5.11 -2.41
N LYS A 284 8.43 -6.27 -3.00
CA LYS A 284 8.17 -6.37 -4.44
C LYS A 284 6.90 -7.15 -4.73
N ARG A 285 6.22 -6.76 -5.82
CA ARG A 285 4.96 -7.37 -6.24
C ARG A 285 4.84 -7.48 -7.76
N HIS A 286 4.32 -8.60 -8.26
CA HIS A 286 4.05 -8.82 -9.68
C HIS A 286 2.58 -9.08 -9.93
N ARG A 287 1.78 -8.01 -10.10
CA ARG A 287 0.31 -8.06 -10.17
C ARG A 287 -0.22 -9.06 -11.20
N GLU A 288 0.38 -9.14 -12.39
CA GLU A 288 -0.10 -10.07 -13.43
C GLU A 288 0.34 -11.52 -13.21
N LEU A 289 1.48 -11.76 -12.57
CA LEU A 289 1.93 -13.11 -12.24
C LEU A 289 1.07 -13.69 -11.11
N GLU A 290 0.80 -12.90 -10.08
CA GLU A 290 -0.09 -13.28 -8.96
C GLU A 290 -1.49 -13.64 -9.47
N ARG A 291 -2.08 -12.79 -10.34
CA ARG A 291 -3.39 -13.06 -10.93
C ARG A 291 -3.43 -14.37 -11.73
N ARG A 292 -2.38 -14.68 -12.50
CA ARG A 292 -2.31 -15.94 -13.26
C ARG A 292 -2.21 -17.16 -12.33
N ALA A 293 -1.44 -17.03 -11.24
CA ALA A 293 -1.34 -18.09 -10.24
C ALA A 293 -2.71 -18.36 -9.59
N SER A 294 -3.45 -17.31 -9.21
CA SER A 294 -4.78 -17.43 -8.61
C SER A 294 -5.82 -18.02 -9.60
N ALA A 295 -5.78 -17.62 -10.87
CA ALA A 295 -6.67 -18.16 -11.90
C ALA A 295 -6.38 -19.65 -12.21
N GLY A 296 -5.12 -20.09 -12.11
CA GLY A 296 -4.73 -21.50 -12.30
C GLY A 296 -5.12 -22.41 -11.13
N ALA A 297 -5.24 -21.86 -9.91
CA ALA A 297 -5.64 -22.61 -8.72
C ALA A 297 -7.16 -22.86 -8.64
N GLY A 298 -7.97 -22.00 -9.26
CA GLY A 298 -9.44 -22.14 -9.28
C GLY A 298 -9.99 -23.11 -10.31
N ASN A 299 -9.15 -23.72 -11.13
CA ASN A 299 -9.55 -24.63 -12.23
C ASN A 299 -9.09 -26.10 -12.00
N ARG A 300 -8.79 -26.46 -10.74
CA ARG A 300 -8.47 -27.84 -10.34
C ARG A 300 -9.48 -28.41 -9.39
#